data_df5b1f7618da00f2cfb9d553c7a8e5cd
#
_entry.id   df5b1f7618da00f2cfb9d553c7a8e5cd
#
_cell.length_a   1.000
_cell.length_b   1.000
_cell.length_c   1.000
_cell.angle_alpha   90.00
_cell.angle_beta   90.00
_cell.angle_gamma   90.00
#
_symmetry.space_group_name_H-M   'P 1'
#
loop_
_entity.id
_entity.type
_entity.pdbx_description
1 polymer ?
#
loop_
_entity_poly.entity_id
_entity_poly.type
_entity_poly.pdbx_seq_one_letter_code
_entity_poly.pdbx_strand_id
1 'polypeptide(L)'
;MRFDVRRSINYGAREIDVFKKMFIAAALLAAAVSQAGAQEKAPFALDWKFEGPAAPYLIAIDKGYFGDEGLAVEITEGKGSLDAIPKVATGAFPFGLADINSLMRFLDQNPGAPVTAIMMIYDKPPFAVVGRKDMGIETPKDLEGKVLGAPPPDGAWAQFPIFAAENDLDMSKITVEPVGFPTREPMLAEGKVAAVTGYSFTSTLNVMRLGVAMEDQTVLLMSDYGVSLYGNAILVNTDYAAENPELVKGFVKAVAMGWKDAIADPAAAVKPLMSRNPAADEALEVERLSLSIKDNVLTDWVKANGFGGIDVDRMAKSIEQTKSVYEFVNEPDASLYFDSSYLPEEPFMLQ
;
A
#
# COMPACT_ATOMS: atom_id res chain seq x y z
N MET A 1 -85.19 2.00 32.79
CA MET A 1 -83.70 1.86 32.94
C MET A 1 -83.10 1.65 31.56
N ARG A 2 -82.60 2.71 30.87
CA ARG A 2 -81.96 2.63 29.55
C ARG A 2 -80.45 2.64 29.78
N PHE A 3 -79.83 1.51 29.54
CA PHE A 3 -78.36 1.41 29.56
C PHE A 3 -77.79 2.07 28.31
N ASP A 4 -76.82 2.97 28.46
CA ASP A 4 -76.16 3.75 27.43
C ASP A 4 -75.04 2.88 26.79
N VAL A 5 -75.35 2.22 25.65
CA VAL A 5 -74.45 1.31 24.93
C VAL A 5 -73.40 2.07 24.09
N ARG A 6 -73.45 3.42 24.04
CA ARG A 6 -72.56 4.20 23.19
C ARG A 6 -71.18 4.48 23.78
N ARG A 7 -70.94 4.24 25.07
CA ARG A 7 -69.65 4.52 25.73
C ARG A 7 -68.64 3.37 25.62
N SER A 8 -69.06 2.13 25.37
CA SER A 8 -68.14 0.97 25.32
C SER A 8 -67.48 0.78 23.93
N ILE A 9 -68.04 1.37 22.87
CA ILE A 9 -67.47 1.19 21.49
C ILE A 9 -66.25 2.09 21.20
N ASN A 10 -66.13 3.22 21.92
CA ASN A 10 -65.03 4.15 21.69
C ASN A 10 -63.72 3.79 22.43
N TYR A 11 -63.77 2.92 23.46
CA TYR A 11 -62.54 2.43 24.12
C TYR A 11 -61.83 1.36 23.34
N GLY A 12 -62.52 0.42 22.70
CA GLY A 12 -61.92 -0.64 21.88
C GLY A 12 -61.23 -0.13 20.62
N ALA A 13 -61.78 0.94 19.98
CA ALA A 13 -61.22 1.50 18.76
C ALA A 13 -59.88 2.25 19.01
N ARG A 14 -59.74 2.90 20.18
CA ARG A 14 -58.48 3.58 20.58
C ARG A 14 -57.36 2.62 20.95
N GLU A 15 -57.65 1.52 21.62
CA GLU A 15 -56.66 0.48 21.94
C GLU A 15 -56.16 -0.24 20.71
N ILE A 16 -57.03 -0.55 19.75
CA ILE A 16 -56.64 -1.18 18.48
C ILE A 16 -55.72 -0.24 17.66
N ASP A 17 -55.93 1.07 17.69
CA ASP A 17 -55.13 2.02 16.94
C ASP A 17 -53.75 2.24 17.57
N VAL A 18 -53.66 2.21 18.93
CA VAL A 18 -52.39 2.23 19.65
C VAL A 18 -51.58 0.96 19.43
N PHE A 19 -52.21 -0.22 19.44
CA PHE A 19 -51.57 -1.50 19.14
C PHE A 19 -51.04 -1.54 17.70
N LYS A 20 -51.85 -1.07 16.73
CA LYS A 20 -51.38 -0.97 15.31
C LYS A 20 -50.19 -0.04 15.15
N LYS A 21 -50.19 1.11 15.81
CA LYS A 21 -49.04 2.07 15.77
C LYS A 21 -47.81 1.52 16.46
N MET A 22 -47.95 0.79 17.57
CA MET A 22 -46.82 0.07 18.19
C MET A 22 -46.30 -1.05 17.35
N PHE A 23 -47.14 -1.83 16.64
CA PHE A 23 -46.71 -2.89 15.71
C PHE A 23 -45.99 -2.32 14.48
N ILE A 24 -46.46 -1.19 13.95
CA ILE A 24 -45.81 -0.52 12.82
C ILE A 24 -44.47 0.10 13.26
N ALA A 25 -44.39 0.70 14.46
CA ALA A 25 -43.14 1.20 15.01
C ALA A 25 -42.15 0.08 15.33
N ALA A 26 -42.59 -1.05 15.84
CA ALA A 26 -41.75 -2.22 16.08
C ALA A 26 -41.29 -2.88 14.75
N ALA A 27 -42.12 -2.92 13.71
CA ALA A 27 -41.76 -3.41 12.37
C ALA A 27 -40.78 -2.48 11.67
N LEU A 28 -40.90 -1.15 11.84
CA LEU A 28 -39.94 -0.16 11.34
C LEU A 28 -38.62 -0.21 12.10
N LEU A 29 -38.62 -0.43 13.43
CA LEU A 29 -37.40 -0.67 14.19
C LEU A 29 -36.72 -1.99 13.80
N ALA A 30 -37.49 -3.06 13.57
CA ALA A 30 -36.96 -4.34 13.12
C ALA A 30 -36.38 -4.28 11.70
N ALA A 31 -36.98 -3.46 10.82
CA ALA A 31 -36.45 -3.20 9.47
C ALA A 31 -35.15 -2.36 9.50
N ALA A 32 -35.00 -1.45 10.46
CA ALA A 32 -33.79 -0.65 10.66
C ALA A 32 -32.63 -1.49 11.24
N VAL A 33 -32.93 -2.53 12.03
CA VAL A 33 -31.91 -3.44 12.59
C VAL A 33 -31.48 -4.52 11.60
N SER A 34 -32.26 -4.79 10.53
CA SER A 34 -31.92 -5.81 9.51
C SER A 34 -30.95 -5.30 8.43
N GLN A 35 -30.49 -4.06 8.48
CA GLN A 35 -29.48 -3.52 7.55
C GLN A 35 -28.04 -3.54 8.11
N ALA A 36 -27.75 -4.26 9.18
CA ALA A 36 -26.43 -4.78 9.41
C ALA A 36 -26.20 -5.95 8.42
N GLY A 37 -26.10 -5.64 7.13
CA GLY A 37 -25.72 -6.60 6.10
C GLY A 37 -24.42 -7.28 6.52
N ALA A 38 -24.26 -8.57 6.23
CA ALA A 38 -22.98 -9.24 6.40
C ALA A 38 -21.92 -8.44 5.63
N GLN A 39 -20.83 -8.06 6.31
CA GLN A 39 -19.71 -7.36 5.65
C GLN A 39 -19.20 -8.22 4.48
N GLU A 40 -18.91 -7.57 3.35
CA GLU A 40 -18.33 -8.23 2.19
C GLU A 40 -16.89 -8.65 2.50
N LYS A 41 -16.58 -9.92 2.23
CA LYS A 41 -15.21 -10.43 2.43
C LYS A 41 -14.28 -9.83 1.38
N ALA A 42 -13.28 -9.11 1.83
CA ALA A 42 -12.32 -8.43 0.99
C ALA A 42 -10.87 -8.76 1.41
N PRO A 43 -10.33 -9.94 1.04
CA PRO A 43 -8.94 -10.25 1.31
C PRO A 43 -8.02 -9.25 0.61
N PHE A 44 -6.99 -8.78 1.33
CA PHE A 44 -6.02 -7.80 0.87
C PHE A 44 -4.62 -8.40 0.86
N ALA A 45 -3.98 -8.45 -0.31
CA ALA A 45 -2.62 -8.97 -0.48
C ALA A 45 -1.60 -7.84 -0.32
N LEU A 46 -0.74 -7.89 0.70
CA LEU A 46 0.44 -7.05 0.76
C LEU A 46 1.52 -7.56 -0.20
N ASP A 47 2.44 -6.68 -0.54
CA ASP A 47 3.67 -7.04 -1.25
C ASP A 47 4.77 -7.53 -0.31
N TRP A 48 4.65 -7.27 1.00
CA TRP A 48 5.68 -7.60 1.98
C TRP A 48 5.11 -8.17 3.28
N LYS A 49 5.99 -8.39 4.24
CA LYS A 49 5.69 -8.93 5.57
C LYS A 49 5.02 -7.90 6.48
N PHE A 50 4.53 -8.36 7.62
CA PHE A 50 4.09 -7.50 8.71
C PHE A 50 5.29 -6.81 9.37
N GLU A 51 5.72 -5.73 8.75
CA GLU A 51 6.70 -4.76 9.22
C GLU A 51 6.02 -3.38 9.35
N GLY A 52 6.71 -2.39 9.90
CA GLY A 52 6.16 -1.05 10.20
C GLY A 52 5.20 -0.48 9.14
N PRO A 53 5.54 -0.48 7.85
CA PRO A 53 4.67 0.05 6.80
C PRO A 53 3.34 -0.71 6.60
N ALA A 54 3.17 -1.90 7.21
CA ALA A 54 1.88 -2.60 7.22
C ALA A 54 0.94 -2.09 8.34
N ALA A 55 1.48 -1.39 9.34
CA ALA A 55 0.73 -0.91 10.50
C ALA A 55 -0.50 -0.04 10.17
N PRO A 56 -0.46 0.88 9.16
CA PRO A 56 -1.63 1.67 8.78
C PRO A 56 -2.85 0.83 8.39
N TYR A 57 -2.64 -0.29 7.71
CA TYR A 57 -3.72 -1.19 7.31
C TYR A 57 -4.23 -2.01 8.49
N LEU A 58 -3.34 -2.43 9.38
CA LEU A 58 -3.68 -3.22 10.56
C LEU A 58 -4.45 -2.38 11.58
N ILE A 59 -4.06 -1.13 11.83
CA ILE A 59 -4.79 -0.22 12.71
C ILE A 59 -6.17 0.14 12.13
N ALA A 60 -6.29 0.23 10.80
CA ALA A 60 -7.58 0.45 10.14
C ALA A 60 -8.55 -0.72 10.39
N ILE A 61 -8.07 -1.98 10.42
CA ILE A 61 -8.86 -3.14 10.83
C ILE A 61 -9.28 -3.02 12.30
N ASP A 62 -8.31 -2.81 13.20
CA ASP A 62 -8.56 -2.83 14.64
C ASP A 62 -9.45 -1.67 15.11
N LYS A 63 -9.44 -0.54 14.40
CA LYS A 63 -10.37 0.59 14.62
C LYS A 63 -11.70 0.44 13.91
N GLY A 64 -11.89 -0.61 13.11
CA GLY A 64 -13.16 -0.89 12.43
C GLY A 64 -13.42 -0.08 11.18
N TYR A 65 -12.44 0.70 10.65
CA TYR A 65 -12.65 1.58 9.50
C TYR A 65 -13.13 0.83 8.25
N PHE A 66 -12.59 -0.35 7.98
CA PHE A 66 -13.11 -1.19 6.90
C PHE A 66 -14.53 -1.70 7.18
N GLY A 67 -14.79 -2.07 8.44
CA GLY A 67 -16.11 -2.54 8.87
C GLY A 67 -17.20 -1.48 8.74
N ASP A 68 -16.89 -0.22 9.03
CA ASP A 68 -17.79 0.92 8.86
C ASP A 68 -18.17 1.15 7.39
N GLU A 69 -17.30 0.74 6.46
CA GLU A 69 -17.53 0.79 5.02
C GLU A 69 -18.10 -0.54 4.46
N GLY A 70 -18.54 -1.46 5.31
CA GLY A 70 -19.17 -2.72 4.91
C GLY A 70 -18.19 -3.83 4.49
N LEU A 71 -16.90 -3.71 4.79
CA LEU A 71 -15.85 -4.64 4.39
C LEU A 71 -15.31 -5.45 5.57
N ALA A 72 -15.19 -6.76 5.39
CA ALA A 72 -14.44 -7.66 6.26
C ALA A 72 -13.07 -7.94 5.62
N VAL A 73 -12.07 -7.11 5.96
CA VAL A 73 -10.73 -7.20 5.38
C VAL A 73 -9.86 -8.15 6.17
N GLU A 74 -9.24 -9.10 5.45
CA GLU A 74 -8.20 -9.99 5.95
C GLU A 74 -6.91 -9.74 5.16
N ILE A 75 -5.83 -9.40 5.88
CA ILE A 75 -4.56 -9.05 5.25
C ILE A 75 -3.65 -10.27 5.18
N THR A 76 -3.05 -10.50 4.02
CA THR A 76 -2.07 -11.56 3.78
C THR A 76 -0.71 -10.96 3.41
N GLU A 77 0.35 -11.45 4.03
CA GLU A 77 1.73 -11.08 3.69
C GLU A 77 2.10 -11.53 2.27
N GLY A 78 2.99 -10.76 1.63
CA GLY A 78 3.50 -11.01 0.29
C GLY A 78 5.00 -11.34 0.24
N LYS A 79 5.47 -11.58 -0.98
CA LYS A 79 6.87 -11.90 -1.32
C LYS A 79 7.39 -11.01 -2.46
N GLY A 80 7.00 -9.73 -2.45
CA GLY A 80 7.31 -8.76 -3.48
C GLY A 80 6.12 -8.42 -4.37
N SER A 81 6.23 -7.33 -5.12
CA SER A 81 5.15 -6.85 -6.02
C SER A 81 4.79 -7.87 -7.10
N LEU A 82 5.76 -8.64 -7.59
CA LEU A 82 5.54 -9.71 -8.57
C LEU A 82 4.74 -10.90 -8.02
N ASP A 83 4.61 -11.04 -6.69
CA ASP A 83 3.71 -12.00 -6.04
C ASP A 83 2.31 -11.42 -5.83
N ALA A 84 2.18 -10.13 -5.49
CA ALA A 84 0.91 -9.49 -5.17
C ALA A 84 0.07 -9.19 -6.43
N ILE A 85 0.67 -8.66 -7.50
CA ILE A 85 -0.04 -8.25 -8.72
C ILE A 85 -0.86 -9.39 -9.34
N PRO A 86 -0.30 -10.60 -9.59
CA PRO A 86 -1.06 -11.71 -10.15
C PRO A 86 -2.22 -12.18 -9.26
N LYS A 87 -2.10 -12.07 -7.92
CA LYS A 87 -3.19 -12.41 -7.00
C LYS A 87 -4.40 -11.52 -7.21
N VAL A 88 -4.18 -10.22 -7.45
CA VAL A 88 -5.25 -9.27 -7.76
C VAL A 88 -5.79 -9.50 -9.17
N ALA A 89 -4.90 -9.62 -10.16
CA ALA A 89 -5.29 -9.81 -11.55
C ALA A 89 -6.13 -11.09 -11.78
N THR A 90 -5.89 -12.15 -11.02
CA THR A 90 -6.67 -13.40 -11.11
C THR A 90 -7.98 -13.34 -10.33
N GLY A 91 -8.27 -12.28 -9.60
CA GLY A 91 -9.45 -12.15 -8.73
C GLY A 91 -9.36 -12.96 -7.44
N ALA A 92 -8.22 -13.60 -7.13
CA ALA A 92 -8.01 -14.28 -5.85
C ALA A 92 -8.06 -13.32 -4.66
N PHE A 93 -7.67 -12.07 -4.90
CA PHE A 93 -7.76 -10.95 -3.98
C PHE A 93 -8.39 -9.75 -4.69
N PRO A 94 -9.47 -9.14 -4.15
CA PRO A 94 -10.04 -7.92 -4.73
C PRO A 94 -9.07 -6.74 -4.62
N PHE A 95 -8.22 -6.70 -3.58
CA PHE A 95 -7.26 -5.64 -3.34
C PHE A 95 -5.84 -6.16 -3.14
N GLY A 96 -4.87 -5.34 -3.53
CA GLY A 96 -3.45 -5.60 -3.29
C GLY A 96 -2.65 -4.32 -3.07
N LEU A 97 -1.44 -4.47 -2.53
CA LEU A 97 -0.43 -3.42 -2.47
C LEU A 97 0.74 -3.87 -3.32
N ALA A 98 1.15 -3.06 -4.30
CA ALA A 98 2.31 -3.35 -5.12
C ALA A 98 2.89 -2.09 -5.79
N ASP A 99 4.14 -2.19 -6.24
CA ASP A 99 4.83 -1.18 -7.03
C ASP A 99 4.12 -0.95 -8.38
N ILE A 100 3.78 0.32 -8.66
CA ILE A 100 3.05 0.67 -9.89
C ILE A 100 3.90 0.46 -11.15
N ASN A 101 5.23 0.55 -11.06
CA ASN A 101 6.10 0.33 -12.21
C ASN A 101 6.18 -1.16 -12.58
N SER A 102 6.09 -2.04 -11.59
CA SER A 102 5.92 -3.48 -11.79
C SER A 102 4.55 -3.81 -12.37
N LEU A 103 3.49 -3.06 -11.97
CA LEU A 103 2.15 -3.19 -12.57
C LEU A 103 2.16 -2.80 -14.06
N MET A 104 2.83 -1.69 -14.44
CA MET A 104 2.94 -1.27 -15.83
C MET A 104 3.53 -2.39 -16.72
N ARG A 105 4.64 -3.00 -16.27
CA ARG A 105 5.29 -4.11 -16.99
C ARG A 105 4.42 -5.37 -17.01
N PHE A 106 3.71 -5.65 -15.92
CA PHE A 106 2.78 -6.78 -15.87
C PHE A 106 1.64 -6.62 -16.89
N LEU A 107 1.03 -5.43 -16.98
CA LEU A 107 -0.05 -5.13 -17.92
C LEU A 107 0.42 -5.16 -19.37
N ASP A 108 1.64 -4.70 -19.65
CA ASP A 108 2.23 -4.83 -20.98
C ASP A 108 2.39 -6.29 -21.42
N GLN A 109 2.81 -7.17 -20.52
CA GLN A 109 2.97 -8.60 -20.76
C GLN A 109 1.65 -9.38 -20.74
N ASN A 110 0.60 -8.83 -20.10
CA ASN A 110 -0.70 -9.46 -19.94
C ASN A 110 -1.82 -8.47 -20.34
N PRO A 111 -1.95 -8.12 -21.62
CA PRO A 111 -2.95 -7.18 -22.10
C PRO A 111 -4.36 -7.60 -21.71
N GLY A 112 -5.12 -6.69 -21.10
CA GLY A 112 -6.49 -6.94 -20.66
C GLY A 112 -6.59 -7.67 -19.31
N ALA A 113 -5.49 -7.87 -18.58
CA ALA A 113 -5.55 -8.36 -17.21
C ALA A 113 -6.38 -7.40 -16.34
N PRO A 114 -7.38 -7.90 -15.57
CA PRO A 114 -8.31 -7.05 -14.84
C PRO A 114 -7.70 -6.52 -13.53
N VAL A 115 -6.72 -5.62 -13.63
CA VAL A 115 -6.06 -4.99 -12.48
C VAL A 115 -5.62 -3.58 -12.81
N THR A 116 -5.84 -2.64 -11.88
CA THR A 116 -5.34 -1.25 -11.96
C THR A 116 -4.98 -0.73 -10.58
N ALA A 117 -4.18 0.34 -10.48
CA ALA A 117 -3.95 1.07 -9.24
C ALA A 117 -5.05 2.12 -9.04
N ILE A 118 -5.47 2.33 -7.77
CA ILE A 118 -6.55 3.25 -7.41
C ILE A 118 -6.17 4.26 -6.32
N MET A 119 -5.02 4.06 -5.65
CA MET A 119 -4.55 4.97 -4.61
C MET A 119 -3.04 4.84 -4.46
N MET A 120 -2.32 5.95 -4.65
CA MET A 120 -0.87 5.98 -4.46
C MET A 120 -0.53 6.03 -2.97
N ILE A 121 0.30 5.10 -2.51
CA ILE A 121 0.76 5.04 -1.12
C ILE A 121 2.14 5.67 -0.98
N TYR A 122 3.10 5.26 -1.80
CA TYR A 122 4.43 5.87 -1.79
C TYR A 122 4.55 6.86 -2.95
N ASP A 123 4.24 8.12 -2.65
CA ASP A 123 4.45 9.22 -3.60
C ASP A 123 5.92 9.26 -4.04
N LYS A 124 6.86 9.17 -3.11
CA LYS A 124 8.28 9.00 -3.40
C LYS A 124 8.66 7.53 -3.20
N PRO A 125 9.16 6.82 -4.24
CA PRO A 125 9.45 5.40 -4.11
C PRO A 125 10.59 5.14 -3.12
N PRO A 126 10.51 4.08 -2.31
CA PRO A 126 11.55 3.71 -1.35
C PRO A 126 12.72 2.95 -2.01
N PHE A 127 12.81 2.94 -3.33
CA PHE A 127 13.87 2.23 -4.05
C PHE A 127 15.23 2.81 -3.72
N ALA A 128 16.12 1.97 -3.23
CA ALA A 128 17.45 2.38 -2.81
C ALA A 128 18.51 1.35 -3.15
N VAL A 129 19.73 1.83 -3.24
CA VAL A 129 20.93 1.02 -3.07
C VAL A 129 21.49 1.34 -1.69
N VAL A 130 21.60 0.31 -0.85
CA VAL A 130 22.23 0.43 0.47
C VAL A 130 23.63 -0.18 0.39
N GLY A 131 24.63 0.64 0.60
CA GLY A 131 26.04 0.26 0.52
C GLY A 131 26.76 0.42 1.86
N ARG A 132 27.98 -0.09 1.94
CA ARG A 132 28.87 0.10 3.08
C ARG A 132 29.98 1.09 2.74
N LYS A 133 30.18 2.10 3.61
CA LYS A 133 31.25 3.11 3.45
C LYS A 133 32.63 2.50 3.53
N ASP A 134 32.85 1.53 4.43
CA ASP A 134 34.12 0.83 4.56
C ASP A 134 34.47 -0.07 3.36
N MET A 135 33.49 -0.35 2.48
CA MET A 135 33.69 -0.99 1.20
C MET A 135 33.79 0.01 0.03
N GLY A 136 33.84 1.30 0.34
CA GLY A 136 34.03 2.39 -0.60
C GLY A 136 32.79 2.72 -1.42
N ILE A 137 31.58 2.59 -0.84
CA ILE A 137 30.32 3.03 -1.46
C ILE A 137 29.89 4.34 -0.80
N GLU A 138 30.01 5.46 -1.52
CA GLU A 138 29.55 6.79 -1.09
C GLU A 138 28.66 7.47 -2.13
N THR A 139 28.88 7.15 -3.42
CA THR A 139 28.15 7.72 -4.56
C THR A 139 27.65 6.60 -5.48
N PRO A 140 26.72 6.87 -6.41
CA PRO A 140 26.32 5.88 -7.43
C PRO A 140 27.51 5.32 -8.20
N LYS A 141 28.48 6.16 -8.56
CA LYS A 141 29.64 5.77 -9.38
C LYS A 141 30.53 4.74 -8.71
N ASP A 142 30.53 4.68 -7.39
CA ASP A 142 31.33 3.73 -6.63
C ASP A 142 30.85 2.27 -6.75
N LEU A 143 29.67 2.06 -7.34
CA LEU A 143 29.18 0.71 -7.66
C LEU A 143 29.95 0.04 -8.77
N GLU A 144 30.62 0.80 -9.66
CA GLU A 144 31.44 0.21 -10.70
C GLU A 144 32.65 -0.54 -10.11
N GLY A 145 32.86 -1.76 -10.54
CA GLY A 145 33.89 -2.66 -10.00
C GLY A 145 33.50 -3.37 -8.71
N LYS A 146 32.26 -3.20 -8.23
CA LYS A 146 31.76 -3.83 -6.99
C LYS A 146 30.77 -4.94 -7.24
N VAL A 147 30.50 -5.72 -6.19
CA VAL A 147 29.45 -6.74 -6.17
C VAL A 147 28.19 -6.14 -5.56
N LEU A 148 27.11 -6.14 -6.32
CA LEU A 148 25.77 -5.69 -5.92
C LEU A 148 24.87 -6.90 -5.69
N GLY A 149 24.39 -7.10 -4.49
CA GLY A 149 23.40 -8.13 -4.16
C GLY A 149 21.99 -7.66 -4.54
N ALA A 150 21.32 -8.37 -5.43
CA ALA A 150 19.99 -7.98 -5.90
C ALA A 150 19.04 -9.19 -5.97
N PRO A 151 17.91 -9.17 -5.20
CA PRO A 151 16.90 -10.21 -5.35
C PRO A 151 16.16 -10.06 -6.67
N PRO A 152 16.07 -11.11 -7.52
CA PRO A 152 15.39 -11.00 -8.82
C PRO A 152 13.94 -10.46 -8.77
N PRO A 153 13.09 -10.78 -7.77
CA PRO A 153 11.72 -10.26 -7.69
C PRO A 153 11.62 -8.91 -6.97
N ASP A 154 12.72 -8.24 -6.63
CA ASP A 154 12.73 -6.97 -5.90
C ASP A 154 12.34 -5.79 -6.80
N GLY A 155 11.36 -4.98 -6.35
CA GLY A 155 10.94 -3.77 -7.05
C GLY A 155 12.09 -2.77 -7.23
N ALA A 156 12.96 -2.59 -6.23
CA ALA A 156 14.10 -1.69 -6.33
C ALA A 156 15.12 -2.19 -7.37
N TRP A 157 15.38 -3.51 -7.42
CA TRP A 157 16.21 -4.08 -8.48
C TRP A 157 15.61 -3.87 -9.86
N ALA A 158 14.32 -4.07 -10.02
CA ALA A 158 13.63 -3.85 -11.28
C ALA A 158 13.78 -2.42 -11.82
N GLN A 159 13.98 -1.42 -10.95
CA GLN A 159 14.17 -0.01 -11.33
C GLN A 159 15.64 0.42 -11.35
N PHE A 160 16.57 -0.44 -10.92
CA PHE A 160 18.00 -0.14 -10.92
C PHE A 160 18.57 0.26 -12.29
N PRO A 161 18.13 -0.30 -13.44
CA PRO A 161 18.58 0.15 -14.75
C PRO A 161 18.27 1.63 -15.04
N ILE A 162 17.13 2.17 -14.55
CA ILE A 162 16.79 3.59 -14.67
C ILE A 162 17.78 4.42 -13.84
N PHE A 163 18.00 4.01 -12.58
CA PHE A 163 18.99 4.67 -11.71
C PHE A 163 20.38 4.66 -12.33
N ALA A 164 20.77 3.54 -12.96
CA ALA A 164 22.05 3.43 -13.63
C ALA A 164 22.17 4.39 -14.83
N ALA A 165 21.11 4.49 -15.65
CA ALA A 165 21.08 5.39 -16.79
C ALA A 165 21.12 6.87 -16.37
N GLU A 166 20.36 7.26 -15.36
CA GLU A 166 20.31 8.64 -14.84
C GLU A 166 21.65 9.08 -14.19
N ASN A 167 22.50 8.12 -13.80
CA ASN A 167 23.79 8.38 -13.15
C ASN A 167 25.01 7.97 -13.98
N ASP A 168 24.85 7.74 -15.29
CA ASP A 168 25.89 7.34 -16.20
C ASP A 168 26.71 6.11 -15.75
N LEU A 169 26.07 5.14 -15.07
CA LEU A 169 26.71 3.92 -14.62
C LEU A 169 26.91 2.93 -15.78
N ASP A 170 28.11 2.40 -15.88
CA ASP A 170 28.40 1.28 -16.77
C ASP A 170 28.01 -0.04 -16.08
N MET A 171 26.81 -0.52 -16.39
CA MET A 171 26.28 -1.77 -15.84
C MET A 171 27.20 -2.98 -16.07
N SER A 172 28.02 -2.96 -17.13
CA SER A 172 28.94 -4.06 -17.43
C SER A 172 30.11 -4.17 -16.43
N LYS A 173 30.34 -3.12 -15.66
CA LYS A 173 31.34 -3.08 -14.58
C LYS A 173 30.78 -3.47 -13.22
N ILE A 174 29.48 -3.66 -13.08
CA ILE A 174 28.85 -4.05 -11.82
C ILE A 174 28.63 -5.55 -11.84
N THR A 175 29.21 -6.27 -10.88
CA THR A 175 28.90 -7.69 -10.71
C THR A 175 27.63 -7.85 -9.93
N VAL A 176 26.57 -8.34 -10.56
CA VAL A 176 25.29 -8.58 -9.88
C VAL A 176 25.28 -10.00 -9.31
N GLU A 177 25.12 -10.10 -8.01
CA GLU A 177 24.92 -11.37 -7.29
C GLU A 177 23.41 -11.56 -7.05
N PRO A 178 22.75 -12.56 -7.65
CA PRO A 178 21.37 -12.85 -7.39
C PRO A 178 21.23 -13.47 -5.99
N VAL A 179 20.69 -12.68 -5.06
CA VAL A 179 20.49 -13.08 -3.67
C VAL A 179 19.00 -13.28 -3.35
N GLY A 180 18.69 -14.11 -2.34
CA GLY A 180 17.33 -14.19 -1.80
C GLY A 180 17.06 -13.07 -0.82
N PHE A 181 15.80 -12.67 -0.63
CA PHE A 181 15.43 -11.71 0.40
C PHE A 181 15.96 -12.04 1.82
N PRO A 182 15.95 -13.32 2.28
CA PRO A 182 16.47 -13.63 3.60
C PRO A 182 17.99 -13.50 3.75
N THR A 183 18.72 -13.50 2.62
CA THR A 183 20.20 -13.47 2.61
C THR A 183 20.77 -12.13 2.19
N ARG A 184 19.95 -11.22 1.67
CA ARG A 184 20.36 -9.93 1.13
C ARG A 184 21.14 -9.09 2.13
N GLU A 185 20.51 -8.73 3.24
CA GLU A 185 21.14 -7.91 4.27
C GLU A 185 22.27 -8.64 5.02
N PRO A 186 22.16 -9.94 5.36
CA PRO A 186 23.30 -10.71 5.89
C PRO A 186 24.53 -10.66 4.99
N MET A 187 24.39 -10.79 3.66
CA MET A 187 25.54 -10.74 2.76
C MET A 187 26.20 -9.37 2.73
N LEU A 188 25.41 -8.28 2.83
CA LEU A 188 25.95 -6.93 2.96
C LEU A 188 26.65 -6.75 4.28
N ALA A 189 26.04 -7.14 5.40
CA ALA A 189 26.63 -7.00 6.73
C ALA A 189 27.93 -7.81 6.89
N GLU A 190 28.01 -8.98 6.28
CA GLU A 190 29.21 -9.82 6.24
C GLU A 190 30.29 -9.35 5.24
N GLY A 191 30.00 -8.32 4.42
CA GLY A 191 30.92 -7.82 3.40
C GLY A 191 31.10 -8.73 2.19
N LYS A 192 30.18 -9.68 1.96
CA LYS A 192 30.17 -10.56 0.78
C LYS A 192 29.73 -9.83 -0.49
N VAL A 193 28.90 -8.78 -0.32
CA VAL A 193 28.54 -7.80 -1.34
C VAL A 193 28.82 -6.41 -0.81
N ALA A 194 29.15 -5.45 -1.69
CA ALA A 194 29.45 -4.07 -1.28
C ALA A 194 28.20 -3.21 -1.09
N ALA A 195 27.14 -3.59 -1.80
CA ALA A 195 25.85 -2.92 -1.74
C ALA A 195 24.72 -3.92 -2.05
N VAL A 196 23.49 -3.55 -1.71
CA VAL A 196 22.27 -4.29 -2.07
C VAL A 196 21.20 -3.35 -2.58
N THR A 197 20.33 -3.84 -3.47
CA THR A 197 19.07 -3.15 -3.79
C THR A 197 18.00 -3.51 -2.77
N GLY A 198 17.08 -2.57 -2.50
CA GLY A 198 15.95 -2.80 -1.59
C GLY A 198 15.16 -1.53 -1.31
N TYR A 199 14.18 -1.65 -0.43
CA TYR A 199 13.49 -0.49 0.11
C TYR A 199 14.33 0.14 1.22
N SER A 200 14.55 1.45 1.16
CA SER A 200 15.45 2.20 2.04
C SER A 200 15.22 1.89 3.52
N PHE A 201 13.98 2.03 3.99
CA PHE A 201 13.62 1.80 5.39
C PHE A 201 13.75 0.32 5.83
N THR A 202 13.61 -0.64 4.90
CA THR A 202 13.75 -2.07 5.23
C THR A 202 15.22 -2.47 5.28
N SER A 203 15.96 -2.25 4.19
CA SER A 203 17.34 -2.72 4.08
C SER A 203 18.26 -2.02 5.07
N THR A 204 18.12 -0.70 5.24
CA THR A 204 18.98 0.07 6.17
C THR A 204 18.82 -0.41 7.61
N LEU A 205 17.57 -0.54 8.10
CA LEU A 205 17.32 -0.97 9.47
C LEU A 205 17.68 -2.45 9.71
N ASN A 206 17.49 -3.31 8.71
CA ASN A 206 17.90 -4.71 8.82
C ASN A 206 19.43 -4.84 8.87
N VAL A 207 20.15 -4.08 8.06
CA VAL A 207 21.62 -4.04 8.07
C VAL A 207 22.15 -3.48 9.40
N MET A 208 21.48 -2.45 9.95
CA MET A 208 21.80 -1.91 11.28
C MET A 208 21.67 -2.98 12.36
N ARG A 209 20.60 -3.77 12.35
CA ARG A 209 20.42 -4.89 13.29
C ARG A 209 21.48 -5.99 13.17
N LEU A 210 22.11 -6.11 12.03
CA LEU A 210 23.20 -7.06 11.77
C LEU A 210 24.58 -6.48 12.14
N GLY A 211 24.61 -5.30 12.77
CA GLY A 211 25.81 -4.73 13.36
C GLY A 211 26.57 -3.70 12.51
N VAL A 212 25.99 -3.27 11.37
CA VAL A 212 26.54 -2.16 10.58
C VAL A 212 25.78 -0.88 10.96
N ALA A 213 26.41 0.03 11.69
CA ALA A 213 25.76 1.24 12.18
C ALA A 213 25.22 2.11 11.02
N MET A 214 24.21 2.94 11.29
CA MET A 214 23.57 3.77 10.27
C MET A 214 24.58 4.73 9.62
N GLU A 215 25.50 5.27 10.41
CA GLU A 215 26.59 6.16 9.95
C GLU A 215 27.61 5.47 9.05
N ASP A 216 27.73 4.14 9.12
CA ASP A 216 28.63 3.33 8.27
C ASP A 216 27.94 2.86 6.97
N GLN A 217 26.66 3.15 6.83
CA GLN A 217 25.89 2.85 5.62
C GLN A 217 25.80 4.08 4.71
N THR A 218 25.74 3.82 3.40
CA THR A 218 25.34 4.79 2.40
C THR A 218 24.01 4.38 1.85
N VAL A 219 23.01 5.27 1.91
CA VAL A 219 21.68 5.05 1.35
C VAL A 219 21.54 5.93 0.11
N LEU A 220 21.65 5.32 -1.06
CA LEU A 220 21.41 5.98 -2.34
C LEU A 220 19.92 5.79 -2.68
N LEU A 221 19.08 6.72 -2.22
CA LEU A 221 17.66 6.73 -2.55
C LEU A 221 17.51 7.15 -4.01
N MET A 222 17.03 6.25 -4.87
CA MET A 222 17.08 6.43 -6.33
C MET A 222 16.38 7.71 -6.80
N SER A 223 15.32 8.13 -6.09
CA SER A 223 14.63 9.39 -6.37
C SER A 223 15.46 10.64 -6.13
N ASP A 224 16.51 10.59 -5.30
CA ASP A 224 17.44 11.71 -5.08
C ASP A 224 18.50 11.78 -6.21
N TYR A 225 18.54 10.76 -7.05
CA TYR A 225 19.48 10.61 -8.16
C TYR A 225 18.77 10.50 -9.53
N GLY A 226 17.71 11.30 -9.71
CA GLY A 226 17.07 11.48 -11.02
C GLY A 226 15.91 10.55 -11.35
N VAL A 227 15.66 9.51 -10.54
CA VAL A 227 14.56 8.57 -10.79
C VAL A 227 13.23 9.18 -10.34
N SER A 228 12.37 9.57 -11.30
CA SER A 228 11.11 10.28 -11.09
C SER A 228 9.90 9.33 -11.04
N LEU A 229 10.08 8.10 -10.54
CA LEU A 229 9.02 7.09 -10.45
C LEU A 229 8.10 7.33 -9.25
N TYR A 230 6.97 6.66 -9.25
CA TYR A 230 6.14 6.40 -8.07
C TYR A 230 6.52 5.05 -7.44
N GLY A 231 6.05 4.81 -6.21
CA GLY A 231 6.26 3.53 -5.54
C GLY A 231 5.01 2.67 -5.49
N ASN A 232 4.71 2.09 -4.32
CA ASN A 232 3.56 1.21 -4.15
C ASN A 232 2.24 1.98 -4.16
N ALA A 233 1.25 1.35 -4.80
CA ALA A 233 -0.13 1.78 -4.84
C ALA A 233 -1.06 0.66 -4.36
N ILE A 234 -2.25 1.03 -3.90
CA ILE A 234 -3.36 0.08 -3.76
C ILE A 234 -3.83 -0.30 -5.14
N LEU A 235 -3.85 -1.59 -5.40
CA LEU A 235 -4.40 -2.22 -6.60
C LEU A 235 -5.80 -2.73 -6.33
N VAL A 236 -6.63 -2.75 -7.36
CA VAL A 236 -7.95 -3.38 -7.35
C VAL A 236 -8.12 -4.30 -8.55
N ASN A 237 -8.81 -5.41 -8.37
CA ASN A 237 -9.33 -6.18 -9.50
C ASN A 237 -10.46 -5.39 -10.16
N THR A 238 -10.34 -5.10 -11.47
CA THR A 238 -11.29 -4.21 -12.16
C THR A 238 -12.68 -4.81 -12.33
N ASP A 239 -12.80 -6.14 -12.39
CA ASP A 239 -14.11 -6.81 -12.46
C ASP A 239 -14.82 -6.66 -11.10
N TYR A 240 -14.12 -6.89 -9.99
CA TYR A 240 -14.64 -6.64 -8.64
C TYR A 240 -15.05 -5.17 -8.46
N ALA A 241 -14.23 -4.25 -8.94
CA ALA A 241 -14.47 -2.81 -8.82
C ALA A 241 -15.72 -2.37 -9.62
N ALA A 242 -15.94 -2.94 -10.79
CA ALA A 242 -17.12 -2.67 -11.60
C ALA A 242 -18.42 -3.14 -10.92
N GLU A 243 -18.37 -4.25 -10.21
CA GLU A 243 -19.51 -4.81 -9.48
C GLU A 243 -19.75 -4.11 -8.13
N ASN A 244 -18.67 -3.57 -7.49
CA ASN A 244 -18.70 -3.07 -6.12
C ASN A 244 -18.05 -1.68 -5.96
N PRO A 245 -18.40 -0.66 -6.77
CA PRO A 245 -17.68 0.62 -6.79
C PRO A 245 -17.70 1.36 -5.45
N GLU A 246 -18.80 1.29 -4.69
CA GLU A 246 -18.90 1.96 -3.39
C GLU A 246 -18.05 1.26 -2.30
N LEU A 247 -17.93 -0.08 -2.36
CA LEU A 247 -17.03 -0.81 -1.47
C LEU A 247 -15.56 -0.48 -1.76
N VAL A 248 -15.20 -0.26 -3.03
CA VAL A 248 -13.84 0.17 -3.40
C VAL A 248 -13.54 1.56 -2.87
N LYS A 249 -14.46 2.52 -2.99
CA LYS A 249 -14.32 3.85 -2.37
C LYS A 249 -14.21 3.76 -0.84
N GLY A 250 -15.02 2.91 -0.23
CA GLY A 250 -14.95 2.62 1.20
C GLY A 250 -13.59 2.05 1.63
N PHE A 251 -13.03 1.13 0.83
CA PHE A 251 -11.70 0.58 1.07
C PHE A 251 -10.61 1.68 1.03
N VAL A 252 -10.62 2.52 -0.01
CA VAL A 252 -9.69 3.65 -0.15
C VAL A 252 -9.79 4.62 1.05
N LYS A 253 -11.01 4.96 1.47
CA LYS A 253 -11.25 5.82 2.64
C LYS A 253 -10.71 5.19 3.92
N ALA A 254 -10.97 3.92 4.17
CA ALA A 254 -10.48 3.21 5.36
C ALA A 254 -8.94 3.14 5.39
N VAL A 255 -8.29 2.90 4.24
CA VAL A 255 -6.82 2.96 4.10
C VAL A 255 -6.31 4.36 4.45
N ALA A 256 -6.92 5.41 3.91
CA ALA A 256 -6.52 6.80 4.18
C ALA A 256 -6.64 7.15 5.67
N MET A 257 -7.70 6.70 6.34
CA MET A 257 -7.87 6.88 7.79
C MET A 257 -6.80 6.14 8.59
N GLY A 258 -6.45 4.92 8.20
CA GLY A 258 -5.37 4.17 8.84
C GLY A 258 -4.00 4.86 8.71
N TRP A 259 -3.69 5.41 7.54
CA TRP A 259 -2.48 6.22 7.34
C TRP A 259 -2.49 7.52 8.14
N LYS A 260 -3.63 8.19 8.23
CA LYS A 260 -3.78 9.40 9.07
C LYS A 260 -3.46 9.11 10.53
N ASP A 261 -4.00 8.04 11.07
CA ASP A 261 -3.71 7.62 12.45
C ASP A 261 -2.25 7.22 12.65
N ALA A 262 -1.67 6.50 11.69
CA ALA A 262 -0.29 6.08 11.73
C ALA A 262 0.71 7.26 11.68
N ILE A 263 0.36 8.31 10.96
CA ILE A 263 1.14 9.55 10.90
C ILE A 263 1.02 10.33 12.20
N ALA A 264 -0.18 10.38 12.78
CA ALA A 264 -0.42 11.09 14.05
C ALA A 264 0.29 10.43 15.24
N ASP A 265 0.31 9.09 15.29
CA ASP A 265 0.96 8.32 16.35
C ASP A 265 1.51 6.97 15.80
N PRO A 266 2.74 6.97 15.26
CA PRO A 266 3.35 5.74 14.76
C PRO A 266 3.50 4.64 15.80
N ALA A 267 3.72 5.00 17.08
CA ALA A 267 3.88 4.03 18.16
C ALA A 267 2.54 3.32 18.47
N ALA A 268 1.44 4.05 18.47
CA ALA A 268 0.11 3.44 18.61
C ALA A 268 -0.24 2.59 17.38
N ALA A 269 0.12 3.04 16.17
CA ALA A 269 -0.19 2.33 14.93
C ALA A 269 0.51 0.98 14.79
N VAL A 270 1.69 0.81 15.40
CA VAL A 270 2.45 -0.45 15.37
C VAL A 270 1.87 -1.51 16.33
N LYS A 271 1.09 -1.15 17.35
CA LYS A 271 0.54 -2.12 18.31
C LYS A 271 -0.24 -3.30 17.68
N PRO A 272 -1.16 -3.07 16.72
CA PRO A 272 -1.81 -4.15 15.99
C PRO A 272 -0.85 -5.10 15.27
N LEU A 273 0.27 -4.59 14.77
CA LEU A 273 1.30 -5.38 14.13
C LEU A 273 1.99 -6.32 15.14
N MET A 274 2.32 -5.82 16.33
CA MET A 274 2.96 -6.63 17.38
C MET A 274 2.13 -7.84 17.79
N SER A 275 0.80 -7.72 17.80
CA SER A 275 -0.11 -8.83 18.09
C SER A 275 -0.10 -9.92 16.99
N ARG A 276 0.20 -9.53 15.74
CA ARG A 276 0.21 -10.43 14.55
C ARG A 276 1.61 -10.96 14.22
N ASN A 277 2.64 -10.23 14.64
CA ASN A 277 4.05 -10.64 14.52
C ASN A 277 4.78 -10.49 15.87
N PRO A 278 4.59 -11.45 16.82
CA PRO A 278 5.21 -11.36 18.14
C PRO A 278 6.75 -11.42 18.14
N ALA A 279 7.37 -11.80 17.02
CA ALA A 279 8.83 -11.82 16.86
C ALA A 279 9.42 -10.48 16.43
N ALA A 280 8.56 -9.50 16.06
CA ALA A 280 9.01 -8.17 15.68
C ALA A 280 9.54 -7.38 16.89
N ASP A 281 10.45 -6.47 16.63
CA ASP A 281 10.94 -5.48 17.60
C ASP A 281 10.12 -4.20 17.46
N GLU A 282 9.33 -3.85 18.46
CA GLU A 282 8.41 -2.72 18.41
C GLU A 282 9.12 -1.41 18.08
N ALA A 283 10.25 -1.12 18.72
CA ALA A 283 10.97 0.13 18.50
C ALA A 283 11.49 0.22 17.06
N LEU A 284 11.97 -0.90 16.52
CA LEU A 284 12.42 -0.97 15.13
C LEU A 284 11.26 -0.76 14.15
N GLU A 285 10.09 -1.35 14.41
CA GLU A 285 8.95 -1.21 13.52
C GLU A 285 8.33 0.20 13.56
N VAL A 286 8.39 0.88 14.71
CA VAL A 286 8.05 2.31 14.83
C VAL A 286 9.02 3.16 14.01
N GLU A 287 10.32 2.90 14.08
CA GLU A 287 11.33 3.61 13.30
C GLU A 287 11.13 3.37 11.80
N ARG A 288 10.89 2.12 11.39
CA ARG A 288 10.62 1.74 10.00
C ARG A 288 9.40 2.46 9.43
N LEU A 289 8.30 2.49 10.20
CA LEU A 289 7.09 3.23 9.83
C LEU A 289 7.38 4.74 9.71
N SER A 290 8.10 5.30 10.69
CA SER A 290 8.44 6.73 10.73
C SER A 290 9.30 7.15 9.52
N LEU A 291 10.28 6.33 9.14
CA LEU A 291 11.08 6.55 7.94
C LEU A 291 10.22 6.49 6.67
N SER A 292 9.35 5.49 6.56
CA SER A 292 8.46 5.39 5.38
C SER A 292 7.49 6.57 5.27
N ILE A 293 6.94 7.03 6.39
CA ILE A 293 6.09 8.23 6.44
C ILE A 293 6.87 9.45 5.96
N LYS A 294 8.03 9.70 6.54
CA LYS A 294 8.84 10.89 6.30
C LYS A 294 9.36 10.96 4.87
N ASP A 295 9.91 9.84 4.37
CA ASP A 295 10.68 9.84 3.14
C ASP A 295 9.87 9.47 1.90
N ASN A 296 8.72 8.77 2.07
CA ASN A 296 7.98 8.19 0.95
C ASN A 296 6.51 8.61 0.88
N VAL A 297 5.84 8.83 2.01
CA VAL A 297 4.39 9.10 2.06
C VAL A 297 4.11 10.59 2.18
N LEU A 298 4.63 11.26 3.21
CA LEU A 298 4.32 12.63 3.55
C LEU A 298 5.26 13.63 2.84
N THR A 299 5.30 13.53 1.51
CA THR A 299 6.08 14.43 0.65
C THR A 299 5.47 15.82 0.59
N ASP A 300 6.21 16.79 0.05
CA ASP A 300 5.69 18.15 -0.13
C ASP A 300 4.52 18.18 -1.14
N TRP A 301 4.54 17.28 -2.14
CA TRP A 301 3.42 17.16 -3.07
C TRP A 301 2.16 16.64 -2.37
N VAL A 302 2.26 15.60 -1.56
CA VAL A 302 1.13 15.04 -0.78
C VAL A 302 0.60 16.05 0.23
N LYS A 303 1.46 16.82 0.91
CA LYS A 303 1.04 17.89 1.83
C LYS A 303 0.24 19.00 1.13
N ALA A 304 0.57 19.29 -0.14
CA ALA A 304 -0.09 20.33 -0.92
C ALA A 304 -1.35 19.85 -1.64
N ASN A 305 -1.39 18.59 -2.11
CA ASN A 305 -2.41 18.09 -3.01
C ASN A 305 -3.29 16.97 -2.43
N GLY A 306 -2.95 16.47 -1.23
CA GLY A 306 -3.66 15.36 -0.59
C GLY A 306 -3.06 14.00 -0.89
N PHE A 307 -3.49 13.00 -0.12
CA PHE A 307 -2.98 11.64 -0.14
C PHE A 307 -3.75 10.76 -1.13
N GLY A 308 -3.02 9.92 -1.82
CA GLY A 308 -3.56 8.86 -2.67
C GLY A 308 -3.60 9.20 -4.16
N GLY A 309 -3.48 10.48 -4.54
CA GLY A 309 -3.45 10.92 -5.94
C GLY A 309 -2.07 10.82 -6.59
N ILE A 310 -2.02 11.22 -7.85
CA ILE A 310 -0.78 11.32 -8.65
C ILE A 310 -0.71 12.68 -9.35
N ASP A 311 0.51 13.14 -9.62
CA ASP A 311 0.79 14.21 -10.58
C ASP A 311 0.87 13.59 -11.98
N VAL A 312 0.04 14.07 -12.92
CA VAL A 312 -0.09 13.51 -14.26
C VAL A 312 1.19 13.69 -15.08
N ASP A 313 1.85 14.85 -14.95
CA ASP A 313 3.10 15.13 -15.67
C ASP A 313 4.24 14.24 -15.14
N ARG A 314 4.29 14.01 -13.83
CA ARG A 314 5.23 13.08 -13.23
C ARG A 314 4.95 11.63 -13.64
N MET A 315 3.69 11.22 -13.76
CA MET A 315 3.33 9.88 -14.26
C MET A 315 3.81 9.72 -15.71
N ALA A 316 3.62 10.72 -16.57
CA ALA A 316 4.14 10.69 -17.92
C ALA A 316 5.66 10.56 -17.95
N LYS A 317 6.38 11.33 -17.12
CA LYS A 317 7.84 11.21 -16.99
C LYS A 317 8.27 9.82 -16.45
N SER A 318 7.53 9.25 -15.52
CA SER A 318 7.76 7.89 -15.00
C SER A 318 7.67 6.85 -16.12
N ILE A 319 6.67 6.96 -16.98
CA ILE A 319 6.51 6.10 -18.16
C ILE A 319 7.70 6.25 -19.11
N GLU A 320 8.12 7.47 -19.44
CA GLU A 320 9.26 7.72 -20.32
C GLU A 320 10.57 7.16 -19.75
N GLN A 321 10.83 7.33 -18.45
CA GLN A 321 12.00 6.71 -17.82
C GLN A 321 11.93 5.18 -17.86
N THR A 322 10.75 4.59 -17.67
CA THR A 322 10.58 3.15 -17.81
C THR A 322 10.83 2.69 -19.24
N LYS A 323 10.35 3.42 -20.27
CA LYS A 323 10.61 3.15 -21.69
C LYS A 323 12.09 3.22 -22.04
N SER A 324 12.90 4.00 -21.34
CA SER A 324 14.34 4.11 -21.62
C SER A 324 15.12 2.80 -21.32
N VAL A 325 14.56 1.93 -20.47
CA VAL A 325 15.22 0.70 -20.01
C VAL A 325 14.38 -0.57 -20.18
N TYR A 326 13.12 -0.42 -20.53
CA TYR A 326 12.19 -1.52 -20.78
C TYR A 326 11.48 -1.31 -22.12
N GLU A 327 11.61 -2.27 -23.01
CA GLU A 327 10.94 -2.26 -24.31
C GLU A 327 9.50 -2.76 -24.13
N PHE A 328 8.55 -1.83 -24.16
CA PHE A 328 7.13 -2.16 -24.13
C PHE A 328 6.69 -2.82 -25.43
N VAL A 329 5.88 -3.88 -25.32
CA VAL A 329 5.24 -4.54 -26.46
C VAL A 329 4.12 -3.67 -27.01
N ASN A 330 3.39 -2.99 -26.11
CA ASN A 330 2.29 -2.10 -26.44
C ASN A 330 2.66 -0.65 -26.06
N GLU A 331 2.07 0.35 -26.75
CA GLU A 331 2.25 1.74 -26.33
C GLU A 331 1.67 1.93 -24.94
N PRO A 332 2.45 2.44 -23.95
CA PRO A 332 1.98 2.64 -22.61
C PRO A 332 0.84 3.64 -22.54
N ASP A 333 -0.23 3.30 -21.84
CA ASP A 333 -1.39 4.14 -21.58
C ASP A 333 -1.56 4.34 -20.07
N ALA A 334 -1.32 5.57 -19.59
CA ALA A 334 -1.40 5.93 -18.18
C ALA A 334 -2.78 5.63 -17.57
N SER A 335 -3.86 5.69 -18.38
CA SER A 335 -5.22 5.40 -17.91
C SER A 335 -5.44 3.93 -17.52
N LEU A 336 -4.60 3.02 -18.02
CA LEU A 336 -4.63 1.61 -17.63
C LEU A 336 -3.91 1.36 -16.29
N TYR A 337 -3.04 2.27 -15.89
CA TYR A 337 -2.18 2.07 -14.74
C TYR A 337 -2.74 2.68 -13.45
N PHE A 338 -3.52 3.76 -13.57
CA PHE A 338 -4.06 4.46 -12.40
C PHE A 338 -5.45 5.04 -12.67
N ASP A 339 -6.44 4.60 -11.88
CA ASP A 339 -7.81 5.12 -11.91
C ASP A 339 -8.10 5.92 -10.64
N SER A 340 -8.13 7.25 -10.76
CA SER A 340 -8.42 8.17 -9.66
C SER A 340 -9.89 8.30 -9.28
N SER A 341 -10.81 7.66 -10.01
CA SER A 341 -12.27 7.82 -9.80
C SER A 341 -12.77 7.27 -8.46
N TYR A 342 -11.95 6.46 -7.79
CA TYR A 342 -12.22 5.92 -6.46
C TYR A 342 -11.69 6.78 -5.32
N LEU A 343 -10.89 7.82 -5.62
CA LEU A 343 -10.45 8.79 -4.63
C LEU A 343 -11.59 9.74 -4.25
N PRO A 344 -11.59 10.30 -3.04
CA PRO A 344 -12.60 11.31 -2.67
C PRO A 344 -12.47 12.57 -3.52
N GLU A 345 -13.60 13.24 -3.79
CA GLU A 345 -13.62 14.51 -4.54
C GLU A 345 -12.79 15.60 -3.84
N GLU A 346 -12.90 15.68 -2.51
CA GLU A 346 -12.05 16.55 -1.70
C GLU A 346 -10.76 15.84 -1.33
N PRO A 347 -9.59 16.46 -1.55
CA PRO A 347 -8.30 15.85 -1.22
C PRO A 347 -8.20 15.39 0.23
N PHE A 348 -7.81 14.15 0.47
CA PHE A 348 -7.66 13.61 1.82
C PHE A 348 -6.35 14.11 2.44
N MET A 349 -6.45 15.10 3.33
CA MET A 349 -5.29 15.68 4.00
C MET A 349 -4.88 14.83 5.20
N LEU A 350 -3.62 14.46 5.25
CA LEU A 350 -3.04 13.61 6.31
C LEU A 350 -2.64 14.41 7.58
N GLN A 351 -2.60 15.73 7.48
CA GLN A 351 -2.24 16.64 8.59
C GLN A 351 -3.37 17.61 8.87
#